data_a81011fc133a003f9064c09be87c914b
#
_entry.id   a81011fc133a003f9064c09be87c914b
#
_cell.length_a   1.000
_cell.length_b   1.000
_cell.length_c   1.000
_cell.angle_alpha   90.00
_cell.angle_beta   90.00
_cell.angle_gamma   90.00
#
_symmetry.space_group_name_H-M   'P 1'
#
loop_
_entity.id
_entity.type
_entity.pdbx_description
1 polymer ?
#
loop_
_entity_poly.entity_id
_entity_poly.type
_entity_poly.pdbx_seq_one_letter_code
_entity_poly.pdbx_strand_id
1 'polypeptide(L)'
;MLSENKMEKKRNLWKWIALLFVIALVGGGGILIGRNVTASQYQSEQELNYRLNRSELDGLDEIEGTIYVTGHKSPDSDTVGSSIAYASLLRELGYDARPVVLEDINQETRYILETGGLETPMLLDDASGCNMVLVDHSEYSQAAEGLRDANVITIIDHHGAGSITTGNRLIYDARPLGSTATIIWIRYRNYGIEPDPKTAYAMVGSILSDTSNLQSNATTFADREALKELSLLARINDTDALYQGMYQASISYDGMTDEDIFFSDYKEYERGGKKFGIGCVNAYDEAGAGNLVERMTNVFSSDDAPNGMDMSFAQISIMHDGISITYLVPSNKAAAEVLEAAFGDDAVYDGVSYRLEPGISRKQVLVPAITEILEAYPKE
;
A
#
# COMPACT_ATOMS: atom_id res chain seq x y z
N MET A 1 20.91 -70.62 52.19
CA MET A 1 20.38 -70.53 50.82
C MET A 1 19.26 -69.46 50.62
N LEU A 2 18.17 -69.42 51.47
CA LEU A 2 17.10 -68.44 51.27
C LEU A 2 17.49 -66.99 51.67
N SER A 3 18.42 -66.73 52.56
CA SER A 3 18.87 -65.41 53.01
C SER A 3 19.92 -64.83 52.07
N GLU A 4 20.76 -65.60 51.44
CA GLU A 4 21.78 -65.17 50.50
C GLU A 4 21.15 -64.67 49.18
N ASN A 5 20.14 -65.37 48.70
CA ASN A 5 19.41 -65.02 47.47
C ASN A 5 18.62 -63.72 47.66
N LYS A 6 18.17 -63.35 48.83
CA LYS A 6 17.49 -62.11 49.16
C LYS A 6 18.48 -60.92 49.22
N MET A 7 19.70 -61.11 49.71
CA MET A 7 20.73 -60.10 49.75
C MET A 7 21.32 -59.80 48.36
N GLU A 8 21.46 -60.86 47.57
CA GLU A 8 21.96 -60.69 46.20
C GLU A 8 20.96 -59.90 45.25
N LYS A 9 19.66 -60.19 45.37
CA LYS A 9 18.59 -59.44 44.71
C LYS A 9 18.55 -58.00 45.16
N LYS A 10 18.70 -57.67 46.44
CA LYS A 10 18.79 -56.29 46.93
C LYS A 10 20.03 -55.59 46.41
N ARG A 11 21.21 -56.22 46.37
CA ARG A 11 22.45 -55.66 45.86
C ARG A 11 22.35 -55.38 44.37
N ASN A 12 21.73 -56.24 43.59
CA ASN A 12 21.51 -55.99 42.15
C ASN A 12 20.47 -54.88 41.90
N LEU A 13 19.41 -54.79 42.72
CA LEU A 13 18.46 -53.72 42.65
C LEU A 13 19.12 -52.33 42.87
N TRP A 14 19.98 -52.23 43.89
CA TRP A 14 20.72 -50.97 44.14
C TRP A 14 21.70 -50.63 43.06
N LYS A 15 22.32 -51.59 42.37
CA LYS A 15 23.16 -51.36 41.22
C LYS A 15 22.36 -50.79 40.03
N TRP A 16 21.17 -51.29 39.79
CA TRP A 16 20.28 -50.78 38.73
C TRP A 16 19.74 -49.36 39.04
N ILE A 17 19.39 -49.07 40.28
CA ILE A 17 18.99 -47.76 40.73
C ILE A 17 20.13 -46.75 40.55
N ALA A 18 21.36 -47.11 40.97
CA ALA A 18 22.53 -46.26 40.78
C ALA A 18 22.84 -46.00 39.29
N LEU A 19 22.70 -47.05 38.45
CA LEU A 19 22.89 -46.90 37.00
C LEU A 19 21.84 -45.95 36.37
N LEU A 20 20.56 -46.09 36.75
CA LEU A 20 19.49 -45.22 36.28
C LEU A 20 19.70 -43.78 36.75
N PHE A 21 20.22 -43.59 37.97
CA PHE A 21 20.53 -42.25 38.49
C PHE A 21 21.69 -41.58 37.72
N VAL A 22 22.73 -42.37 37.38
CA VAL A 22 23.84 -41.88 36.53
C VAL A 22 23.36 -41.55 35.13
N ILE A 23 22.52 -42.38 34.51
CA ILE A 23 21.93 -42.10 33.18
C ILE A 23 21.07 -40.84 33.23
N ALA A 24 20.26 -40.65 34.28
CA ALA A 24 19.45 -39.42 34.45
C ALA A 24 20.30 -38.18 34.65
N LEU A 25 21.40 -38.26 35.40
CA LEU A 25 22.35 -37.13 35.60
C LEU A 25 23.10 -36.80 34.32
N VAL A 26 23.59 -37.77 33.59
CA VAL A 26 24.31 -37.57 32.35
C VAL A 26 23.37 -37.08 31.24
N GLY A 27 22.17 -37.67 31.16
CA GLY A 27 21.15 -37.22 30.20
C GLY A 27 20.61 -35.82 30.49
N GLY A 28 20.31 -35.54 31.78
CA GLY A 28 19.85 -34.21 32.20
C GLY A 28 20.94 -33.14 32.04
N GLY A 29 22.18 -33.47 32.39
CA GLY A 29 23.33 -32.59 32.19
C GLY A 29 23.58 -32.32 30.71
N GLY A 30 23.53 -33.34 29.87
CA GLY A 30 23.68 -33.20 28.40
C GLY A 30 22.59 -32.32 27.75
N ILE A 31 21.32 -32.47 28.20
CA ILE A 31 20.22 -31.62 27.73
C ILE A 31 20.41 -30.14 28.15
N LEU A 32 20.82 -29.89 29.40
CA LEU A 32 21.07 -28.55 29.91
C LEU A 32 22.25 -27.86 29.19
N ILE A 33 23.34 -28.60 28.97
CA ILE A 33 24.51 -28.09 28.23
C ILE A 33 24.13 -27.84 26.77
N GLY A 34 23.41 -28.79 26.13
CA GLY A 34 22.93 -28.62 24.76
C GLY A 34 22.02 -27.36 24.59
N ARG A 35 21.09 -27.16 25.53
CA ARG A 35 20.22 -25.96 25.51
C ARG A 35 20.99 -24.66 25.71
N ASN A 36 22.00 -24.63 26.57
CA ASN A 36 22.83 -23.44 26.80
C ASN A 36 23.74 -23.14 25.59
N VAL A 37 24.29 -24.17 24.95
CA VAL A 37 25.12 -24.02 23.74
C VAL A 37 24.25 -23.50 22.58
N THR A 38 23.07 -24.06 22.34
CA THR A 38 22.16 -23.60 21.29
C THR A 38 21.63 -22.19 21.57
N ALA A 39 21.31 -21.84 22.81
CA ALA A 39 20.90 -20.47 23.17
C ALA A 39 22.02 -19.47 22.95
N SER A 40 23.26 -19.80 23.33
CA SER A 40 24.45 -18.94 23.10
C SER A 40 24.76 -18.78 21.60
N GLN A 41 24.63 -19.84 20.82
CA GLN A 41 24.79 -19.76 19.36
C GLN A 41 23.71 -18.89 18.73
N TYR A 42 22.46 -19.07 19.13
CA TYR A 42 21.36 -18.27 18.65
C TYR A 42 21.53 -16.77 18.98
N GLN A 43 21.94 -16.43 20.20
CA GLN A 43 22.25 -15.06 20.59
C GLN A 43 23.43 -14.46 19.78
N SER A 44 24.47 -15.25 19.52
CA SER A 44 25.61 -14.79 18.71
C SER A 44 25.24 -14.57 17.25
N GLU A 45 24.34 -15.39 16.68
CA GLU A 45 23.83 -15.19 15.33
C GLU A 45 22.92 -13.96 15.25
N GLN A 46 22.06 -13.72 16.22
CA GLN A 46 21.25 -12.51 16.29
C GLN A 46 22.11 -11.26 16.39
N GLU A 47 23.11 -11.24 17.25
CA GLU A 47 24.05 -10.12 17.38
C GLU A 47 24.83 -9.89 16.09
N LEU A 48 25.29 -10.94 15.42
CA LEU A 48 25.96 -10.82 14.13
C LEU A 48 25.02 -10.24 13.07
N ASN A 49 23.80 -10.74 12.97
CA ASN A 49 22.81 -10.26 12.01
C ASN A 49 22.46 -8.79 12.27
N TYR A 50 22.26 -8.39 13.54
CA TYR A 50 22.06 -6.99 13.90
C TYR A 50 23.22 -6.12 13.42
N ARG A 51 24.46 -6.52 13.66
CA ARG A 51 25.65 -5.77 13.24
C ARG A 51 25.82 -5.71 11.73
N LEU A 52 25.48 -6.78 11.02
CA LEU A 52 25.50 -6.81 9.55
C LEU A 52 24.45 -5.86 8.98
N ASN A 53 23.22 -5.90 9.49
CA ASN A 53 22.16 -4.98 9.08
C ASN A 53 22.53 -3.53 9.44
N ARG A 54 23.10 -3.30 10.63
CA ARG A 54 23.53 -1.96 11.06
C ARG A 54 24.63 -1.39 10.16
N SER A 55 25.53 -2.23 9.63
CA SER A 55 26.64 -1.77 8.80
C SER A 55 26.20 -1.19 7.44
N GLU A 56 24.99 -1.48 6.97
CA GLU A 56 24.46 -0.81 5.77
C GLU A 56 24.21 0.69 6.01
N LEU A 57 24.05 1.09 7.28
CA LEU A 57 23.82 2.47 7.69
C LEU A 57 25.14 3.25 7.97
N ASP A 58 26.31 2.58 7.93
CA ASP A 58 27.60 3.24 8.22
C ASP A 58 27.80 4.49 7.34
N GLY A 59 27.28 4.49 6.11
CA GLY A 59 27.32 5.65 5.22
C GLY A 59 26.40 6.81 5.65
N LEU A 60 25.43 6.56 6.51
CA LEU A 60 24.53 7.59 7.06
C LEU A 60 25.14 8.31 8.24
N ASP A 61 26.10 7.71 8.94
CA ASP A 61 26.78 8.32 10.10
C ASP A 61 27.63 9.55 9.71
N GLU A 62 27.95 9.71 8.42
CA GLU A 62 28.66 10.87 7.87
C GLU A 62 27.71 11.99 7.38
N ILE A 63 26.39 11.77 7.46
CA ILE A 63 25.38 12.73 6.95
C ILE A 63 25.08 13.76 8.05
N GLU A 64 25.34 15.02 7.73
CA GLU A 64 24.98 16.14 8.60
C GLU A 64 23.56 16.67 8.24
N GLY A 65 22.79 17.01 9.27
CA GLY A 65 21.46 17.63 9.13
C GLY A 65 20.32 16.63 9.08
N THR A 66 19.14 17.17 8.75
CA THR A 66 17.89 16.39 8.74
C THR A 66 17.78 15.50 7.50
N ILE A 67 17.35 14.27 7.68
CA ILE A 67 16.98 13.33 6.61
C ILE A 67 15.49 13.43 6.38
N TYR A 68 15.05 13.79 5.18
CA TYR A 68 13.64 13.83 4.79
C TYR A 68 13.25 12.52 4.12
N VAL A 69 12.16 11.91 4.59
CA VAL A 69 11.61 10.68 4.03
C VAL A 69 10.34 11.00 3.29
N THR A 70 10.27 10.72 2.00
CA THR A 70 9.11 11.02 1.16
C THR A 70 8.84 9.91 0.16
N GLY A 71 7.58 9.77 -0.23
CA GLY A 71 7.20 8.98 -1.40
C GLY A 71 6.94 9.84 -2.63
N HIS A 72 6.04 9.38 -3.49
CA HIS A 72 5.75 10.01 -4.78
C HIS A 72 4.78 11.20 -4.69
N LYS A 73 4.72 12.01 -5.77
CA LYS A 73 3.65 12.99 -6.02
C LYS A 73 2.30 12.29 -6.07
N SER A 74 1.22 13.03 -5.76
CA SER A 74 -0.11 12.47 -5.54
C SER A 74 -0.07 11.34 -4.51
N PRO A 75 0.33 11.67 -3.26
CA PRO A 75 0.68 10.69 -2.24
C PRO A 75 -0.53 9.84 -1.84
N ASP A 76 -0.38 8.54 -1.94
CA ASP A 76 -1.34 7.56 -1.47
C ASP A 76 -1.03 7.07 -0.06
N SER A 77 -1.77 6.06 0.39
CA SER A 77 -1.66 5.57 1.76
C SER A 77 -0.35 4.82 2.01
N ASP A 78 0.22 4.12 1.01
CA ASP A 78 1.50 3.44 1.17
C ASP A 78 2.66 4.43 1.18
N THR A 79 2.68 5.40 0.27
CA THR A 79 3.63 6.51 0.25
C THR A 79 3.72 7.22 1.59
N VAL A 80 2.59 7.60 2.19
CA VAL A 80 2.57 8.38 3.43
C VAL A 80 2.90 7.52 4.65
N GLY A 81 2.28 6.34 4.76
CA GLY A 81 2.53 5.43 5.87
C GLY A 81 3.96 4.91 5.90
N SER A 82 4.53 4.60 4.73
CA SER A 82 5.93 4.22 4.56
C SER A 82 6.89 5.35 4.92
N SER A 83 6.59 6.59 4.55
CA SER A 83 7.39 7.76 4.95
C SER A 83 7.42 7.94 6.47
N ILE A 84 6.26 7.85 7.13
CA ILE A 84 6.14 7.92 8.59
C ILE A 84 6.93 6.78 9.24
N ALA A 85 6.76 5.56 8.75
CA ALA A 85 7.37 4.37 9.34
C ALA A 85 8.89 4.39 9.21
N TYR A 86 9.43 4.72 8.05
CA TYR A 86 10.88 4.72 7.87
C TYR A 86 11.56 5.89 8.58
N ALA A 87 10.93 7.07 8.61
CA ALA A 87 11.42 8.19 9.42
C ALA A 87 11.42 7.84 10.92
N SER A 88 10.39 7.10 11.40
CA SER A 88 10.36 6.62 12.79
C SER A 88 11.49 5.63 13.07
N LEU A 89 11.74 4.67 12.17
CA LEU A 89 12.85 3.72 12.29
C LEU A 89 14.21 4.43 12.35
N LEU A 90 14.45 5.41 11.48
CA LEU A 90 15.68 6.19 11.47
C LEU A 90 15.89 6.96 12.78
N ARG A 91 14.82 7.53 13.37
CA ARG A 91 14.90 8.19 14.68
C ARG A 91 15.27 7.22 15.81
N GLU A 92 14.68 6.02 15.83
CA GLU A 92 15.05 4.97 16.79
C GLU A 92 16.51 4.52 16.63
N LEU A 93 17.06 4.61 15.42
CA LEU A 93 18.45 4.33 15.12
C LEU A 93 19.41 5.50 15.41
N GLY A 94 18.84 6.68 15.83
CA GLY A 94 19.60 7.85 16.29
C GLY A 94 19.80 8.95 15.26
N TYR A 95 19.13 8.92 14.11
CA TYR A 95 19.22 9.95 13.07
C TYR A 95 18.11 11.01 13.24
N ASP A 96 18.38 12.26 12.84
CA ASP A 96 17.33 13.31 12.71
C ASP A 96 16.57 13.07 11.39
N ALA A 97 15.45 12.35 11.45
CA ALA A 97 14.64 12.01 10.30
C ALA A 97 13.20 12.50 10.42
N ARG A 98 12.64 13.01 9.32
CA ARG A 98 11.28 13.58 9.25
C ARG A 98 10.52 13.06 8.04
N PRO A 99 9.28 12.58 8.22
CA PRO A 99 8.42 12.28 7.08
C PRO A 99 7.92 13.59 6.46
N VAL A 100 7.85 13.63 5.14
CA VAL A 100 7.29 14.76 4.37
C VAL A 100 6.44 14.23 3.23
N VAL A 101 5.54 15.06 2.73
CA VAL A 101 4.73 14.81 1.54
C VAL A 101 5.01 15.87 0.48
N LEU A 102 4.73 15.58 -0.78
CA LEU A 102 5.00 16.46 -1.92
C LEU A 102 3.76 17.24 -2.35
N GLU A 103 2.57 16.77 -1.99
CA GLU A 103 1.26 17.32 -2.33
C GLU A 103 0.27 17.00 -1.21
N ASP A 104 -0.96 17.50 -1.32
CA ASP A 104 -2.03 17.17 -0.39
C ASP A 104 -2.36 15.68 -0.43
N ILE A 105 -2.58 15.11 0.74
CA ILE A 105 -2.96 13.69 0.88
C ILE A 105 -4.41 13.46 0.48
N ASN A 106 -4.70 12.28 -0.06
CA ASN A 106 -6.05 11.86 -0.42
C ASN A 106 -6.93 11.55 0.82
N GLN A 107 -8.23 11.35 0.62
CA GLN A 107 -9.19 11.13 1.71
C GLN A 107 -8.99 9.80 2.44
N GLU A 108 -8.56 8.75 1.75
CA GLU A 108 -8.21 7.47 2.35
C GLU A 108 -7.04 7.62 3.33
N THR A 109 -5.97 8.24 2.89
CA THR A 109 -4.80 8.53 3.72
C THR A 109 -5.17 9.40 4.91
N ARG A 110 -5.99 10.43 4.70
CA ARG A 110 -6.49 11.30 5.76
C ARG A 110 -7.25 10.51 6.82
N TYR A 111 -8.14 9.61 6.40
CA TYR A 111 -8.90 8.74 7.29
C TYR A 111 -7.97 7.87 8.16
N ILE A 112 -6.93 7.27 7.56
CA ILE A 112 -5.94 6.47 8.28
C ILE A 112 -5.23 7.31 9.34
N LEU A 113 -4.75 8.50 8.97
CA LEU A 113 -4.01 9.36 9.90
C LEU A 113 -4.89 9.84 11.05
N GLU A 114 -6.11 10.30 10.77
CA GLU A 114 -7.05 10.79 11.78
C GLU A 114 -7.46 9.69 12.77
N THR A 115 -7.84 8.50 12.25
CA THR A 115 -8.26 7.37 13.10
C THR A 115 -7.10 6.76 13.87
N GLY A 116 -5.88 6.78 13.32
CA GLY A 116 -4.65 6.38 13.99
C GLY A 116 -4.10 7.44 14.96
N GLY A 117 -4.67 8.65 15.00
CA GLY A 117 -4.19 9.77 15.81
C GLY A 117 -2.80 10.24 15.42
N LEU A 118 -2.49 10.20 14.11
CA LEU A 118 -1.25 10.69 13.51
C LEU A 118 -1.45 12.10 12.93
N GLU A 119 -0.37 12.85 12.87
CA GLU A 119 -0.34 14.14 12.19
C GLU A 119 0.02 13.94 10.71
N THR A 120 -0.57 14.75 9.84
CA THR A 120 -0.16 14.79 8.43
C THR A 120 1.28 15.30 8.33
N PRO A 121 2.18 14.60 7.61
CA PRO A 121 3.53 15.09 7.39
C PRO A 121 3.55 16.47 6.71
N MET A 122 4.62 17.25 6.97
CA MET A 122 4.78 18.57 6.36
C MET A 122 4.95 18.46 4.85
N LEU A 123 4.47 19.46 4.13
CA LEU A 123 4.74 19.63 2.71
C LEU A 123 6.22 19.99 2.48
N LEU A 124 6.85 19.37 1.50
CA LEU A 124 8.18 19.71 1.01
C LEU A 124 8.08 20.26 -0.42
N ASP A 125 8.29 21.54 -0.59
CA ASP A 125 8.17 22.20 -1.90
C ASP A 125 9.40 21.95 -2.78
N ASP A 126 10.61 21.88 -2.22
CA ASP A 126 11.88 21.73 -2.95
C ASP A 126 12.86 20.87 -2.14
N ALA A 127 13.36 19.82 -2.77
CA ALA A 127 14.34 18.90 -2.20
C ALA A 127 15.80 19.30 -2.46
N SER A 128 16.07 20.40 -3.18
CA SER A 128 17.43 20.83 -3.53
C SER A 128 18.31 20.97 -2.29
N GLY A 129 19.46 20.27 -2.29
CA GLY A 129 20.40 20.28 -1.17
C GLY A 129 19.98 19.49 0.07
N CYS A 130 18.80 18.85 0.08
CA CYS A 130 18.32 18.03 1.19
C CYS A 130 18.92 16.62 1.16
N ASN A 131 19.01 15.98 2.33
CA ASN A 131 19.24 14.55 2.41
C ASN A 131 17.91 13.82 2.28
N MET A 132 17.77 12.98 1.27
CA MET A 132 16.50 12.37 0.90
C MET A 132 16.53 10.85 1.01
N VAL A 133 15.49 10.30 1.62
CA VAL A 133 15.08 8.92 1.49
C VAL A 133 13.82 8.88 0.66
N LEU A 134 13.82 8.03 -0.35
CA LEU A 134 12.67 7.82 -1.20
C LEU A 134 12.01 6.49 -0.85
N VAL A 135 10.69 6.51 -0.64
CA VAL A 135 9.89 5.31 -0.44
C VAL A 135 8.83 5.23 -1.53
N ASP A 136 8.46 4.01 -1.90
CA ASP A 136 7.32 3.74 -2.77
C ASP A 136 7.42 4.29 -4.20
N HIS A 137 8.59 4.72 -4.62
CA HIS A 137 8.88 5.09 -6.02
C HIS A 137 10.38 5.18 -6.28
N SER A 138 10.74 5.07 -7.55
CA SER A 138 12.09 5.29 -8.05
C SER A 138 12.14 6.06 -9.39
N GLU A 139 11.07 6.83 -9.71
CA GLU A 139 10.93 7.61 -10.94
C GLU A 139 11.06 9.11 -10.70
N TYR A 140 11.87 9.82 -11.54
CA TYR A 140 11.98 11.29 -11.45
C TYR A 140 10.67 12.02 -11.70
N SER A 141 9.80 11.50 -12.56
CA SER A 141 8.52 12.13 -12.87
C SER A 141 7.56 12.18 -11.68
N GLN A 142 7.73 11.25 -10.74
CA GLN A 142 6.94 11.14 -9.52
C GLN A 142 7.62 11.76 -8.29
N ALA A 143 8.88 12.18 -8.42
CA ALA A 143 9.71 12.63 -7.31
C ALA A 143 9.51 14.12 -7.00
N ALA A 144 10.07 14.53 -5.85
CA ALA A 144 10.10 15.93 -5.41
C ALA A 144 10.77 16.84 -6.45
N GLU A 145 10.31 18.08 -6.54
CA GLU A 145 11.05 19.14 -7.24
C GLU A 145 12.45 19.28 -6.63
N GLY A 146 13.44 19.58 -7.45
CA GLY A 146 14.83 19.72 -6.99
C GLY A 146 15.54 18.41 -6.62
N LEU A 147 14.92 17.23 -6.77
CA LEU A 147 15.53 15.95 -6.38
C LEU A 147 16.88 15.69 -7.08
N ARG A 148 17.11 16.20 -8.29
CA ARG A 148 18.38 16.06 -9.01
C ARG A 148 19.57 16.72 -8.31
N ASP A 149 19.29 17.74 -7.49
CA ASP A 149 20.25 18.49 -6.69
C ASP A 149 20.23 18.06 -5.21
N ALA A 150 19.47 17.02 -4.86
CA ALA A 150 19.40 16.44 -3.52
C ALA A 150 20.44 15.33 -3.33
N ASN A 151 20.76 15.04 -2.08
CA ASN A 151 21.56 13.88 -1.70
C ASN A 151 20.61 12.70 -1.41
N VAL A 152 20.32 11.87 -2.41
CA VAL A 152 19.51 10.65 -2.24
C VAL A 152 20.38 9.56 -1.60
N ILE A 153 20.00 9.12 -0.41
CA ILE A 153 20.76 8.18 0.42
C ILE A 153 20.16 6.78 0.49
N THR A 154 18.82 6.68 0.31
CA THR A 154 18.11 5.40 0.36
C THR A 154 16.91 5.44 -0.58
N ILE A 155 16.65 4.34 -1.26
CA ILE A 155 15.40 4.08 -2.01
C ILE A 155 14.84 2.75 -1.50
N ILE A 156 13.57 2.73 -1.08
CA ILE A 156 12.82 1.54 -0.68
C ILE A 156 11.56 1.49 -1.52
N ASP A 157 11.39 0.46 -2.33
CA ASP A 157 10.32 0.43 -3.33
C ASP A 157 9.83 -0.99 -3.59
N HIS A 158 8.53 -1.16 -3.80
CA HIS A 158 7.94 -2.44 -4.21
C HIS A 158 7.60 -2.50 -5.71
N HIS A 159 7.80 -1.40 -6.40
CA HIS A 159 7.61 -1.27 -7.85
C HIS A 159 8.84 -1.75 -8.65
N GLY A 160 8.74 -1.62 -9.98
CA GLY A 160 9.88 -1.83 -10.87
C GLY A 160 10.93 -0.73 -10.74
N ALA A 161 12.14 -1.01 -11.22
CA ALA A 161 13.21 -0.01 -11.22
C ALA A 161 12.85 1.19 -12.11
N GLY A 162 12.97 2.38 -11.55
CA GLY A 162 12.65 3.64 -12.21
C GLY A 162 13.86 4.32 -12.85
N SER A 163 13.73 5.62 -13.08
CA SER A 163 14.67 6.46 -13.81
C SER A 163 15.67 7.21 -12.92
N ILE A 164 15.54 7.14 -11.57
CA ILE A 164 16.40 7.87 -10.65
C ILE A 164 17.82 7.32 -10.70
N THR A 165 18.77 8.22 -10.89
CA THR A 165 20.22 7.94 -10.88
C THR A 165 20.91 8.79 -9.82
N THR A 166 21.88 8.21 -9.12
CA THR A 166 22.65 8.90 -8.10
C THR A 166 24.14 8.78 -8.38
N GLY A 167 24.92 9.80 -8.02
CA GLY A 167 26.37 9.76 -8.08
C GLY A 167 27.03 9.08 -6.88
N ASN A 168 26.27 8.92 -5.79
CA ASN A 168 26.74 8.39 -4.52
C ASN A 168 26.29 6.93 -4.34
N ARG A 169 26.97 6.21 -3.45
CA ARG A 169 26.47 4.92 -2.97
C ARG A 169 25.19 5.16 -2.18
N LEU A 170 24.18 4.31 -2.40
CA LEU A 170 22.92 4.37 -1.67
C LEU A 170 22.46 2.97 -1.28
N ILE A 171 21.56 2.90 -0.33
CA ILE A 171 20.78 1.69 -0.06
C ILE A 171 19.65 1.66 -1.09
N TYR A 172 19.62 0.63 -1.95
CA TYR A 172 18.51 0.42 -2.88
C TYR A 172 17.84 -0.93 -2.56
N ASP A 173 16.68 -0.87 -1.90
CA ASP A 173 15.92 -2.04 -1.43
C ASP A 173 14.61 -2.15 -2.20
N ALA A 174 14.66 -2.82 -3.35
CA ALA A 174 13.49 -3.07 -4.19
C ALA A 174 13.06 -4.54 -4.08
N ARG A 175 11.81 -4.77 -3.66
CA ARG A 175 11.26 -6.11 -3.46
C ARG A 175 9.84 -6.21 -4.00
N PRO A 176 9.49 -7.29 -4.72
CA PRO A 176 8.14 -7.49 -5.26
C PRO A 176 7.19 -7.98 -4.16
N LEU A 177 6.93 -7.13 -3.16
CA LEU A 177 5.95 -7.33 -2.09
C LEU A 177 4.68 -6.53 -2.38
N GLY A 178 3.64 -6.75 -1.60
CA GLY A 178 2.35 -6.10 -1.81
C GLY A 178 2.34 -4.61 -1.44
N SER A 179 3.28 -4.15 -0.60
CA SER A 179 3.38 -2.77 -0.12
C SER A 179 4.80 -2.45 0.31
N THR A 180 5.24 -1.21 0.14
CA THR A 180 6.52 -0.70 0.64
C THR A 180 6.59 -0.75 2.17
N ALA A 181 5.47 -0.54 2.87
CA ALA A 181 5.41 -0.68 4.32
C ALA A 181 5.79 -2.09 4.78
N THR A 182 5.51 -3.14 4.01
CA THR A 182 5.96 -4.51 4.30
C THR A 182 7.49 -4.63 4.24
N ILE A 183 8.16 -3.97 3.30
CA ILE A 183 9.64 -3.93 3.24
C ILE A 183 10.18 -3.24 4.49
N ILE A 184 9.57 -2.13 4.90
CA ILE A 184 9.96 -1.37 6.09
C ILE A 184 9.73 -2.19 7.37
N TRP A 185 8.63 -2.95 7.49
CA TRP A 185 8.42 -3.87 8.59
C TRP A 185 9.54 -4.93 8.69
N ILE A 186 10.00 -5.49 7.56
CA ILE A 186 11.14 -6.42 7.56
C ILE A 186 12.40 -5.73 8.08
N ARG A 187 12.63 -4.43 7.75
CA ARG A 187 13.75 -3.65 8.27
C ARG A 187 13.66 -3.45 9.77
N TYR A 188 12.50 -3.10 10.31
CA TYR A 188 12.27 -3.05 11.76
C TYR A 188 12.69 -4.36 12.45
N ARG A 189 12.25 -5.49 11.90
CA ARG A 189 12.63 -6.82 12.41
C ARG A 189 14.13 -7.08 12.32
N ASN A 190 14.77 -6.70 11.21
CA ASN A 190 16.22 -6.88 11.00
C ASN A 190 17.06 -6.10 12.01
N TYR A 191 16.58 -4.95 12.44
CA TYR A 191 17.21 -4.14 13.48
C TYR A 191 16.77 -4.51 14.90
N GLY A 192 15.85 -5.45 15.06
CA GLY A 192 15.32 -5.83 16.38
C GLY A 192 14.55 -4.70 17.07
N ILE A 193 13.97 -3.80 16.31
CA ILE A 193 13.17 -2.66 16.76
C ILE A 193 11.69 -2.97 16.50
N GLU A 194 10.82 -2.60 17.42
CA GLU A 194 9.37 -2.65 17.21
C GLU A 194 8.85 -1.24 16.93
N PRO A 195 8.00 -1.04 15.89
CA PRO A 195 7.36 0.24 15.66
C PRO A 195 6.43 0.59 16.83
N ASP A 196 6.34 1.87 17.18
CA ASP A 196 5.33 2.33 18.13
C ASP A 196 3.90 2.12 17.57
N PRO A 197 2.87 2.10 18.44
CA PRO A 197 1.50 1.76 18.01
C PRO A 197 0.94 2.65 16.90
N LYS A 198 1.30 3.93 16.84
CA LYS A 198 0.83 4.85 15.80
C LYS A 198 1.54 4.59 14.47
N THR A 199 2.84 4.40 14.51
CA THR A 199 3.64 3.99 13.35
C THR A 199 3.14 2.65 12.79
N ALA A 200 2.88 1.66 13.66
CA ALA A 200 2.28 0.39 13.26
C ALA A 200 0.90 0.57 12.61
N TYR A 201 0.07 1.51 13.12
CA TYR A 201 -1.23 1.82 12.54
C TYR A 201 -1.12 2.36 11.10
N ALA A 202 -0.20 3.30 10.86
CA ALA A 202 0.05 3.83 9.52
C ALA A 202 0.47 2.72 8.55
N MET A 203 1.38 1.82 8.98
CA MET A 203 1.83 0.68 8.17
C MET A 203 0.69 -0.31 7.88
N VAL A 204 -0.21 -0.55 8.83
CA VAL A 204 -1.41 -1.38 8.59
C VAL A 204 -2.28 -0.75 7.50
N GLY A 205 -2.54 0.56 7.57
CA GLY A 205 -3.28 1.28 6.54
C GLY A 205 -2.62 1.14 5.16
N SER A 206 -1.31 1.33 5.07
CA SER A 206 -0.52 1.14 3.84
C SER A 206 -0.72 -0.25 3.23
N ILE A 207 -0.52 -1.30 4.04
CA ILE A 207 -0.65 -2.69 3.56
C ILE A 207 -2.08 -3.00 3.12
N LEU A 208 -3.09 -2.54 3.86
CA LEU A 208 -4.50 -2.76 3.50
C LEU A 208 -4.86 -2.08 2.18
N SER A 209 -4.38 -0.85 1.96
CA SER A 209 -4.60 -0.09 0.73
C SER A 209 -4.02 -0.82 -0.48
N ASP A 210 -2.73 -1.06 -0.51
CA ASP A 210 -2.01 -1.60 -1.67
C ASP A 210 -2.36 -3.05 -1.99
N THR A 211 -2.67 -3.82 -0.95
CA THR A 211 -3.08 -5.21 -1.12
C THR A 211 -4.58 -5.40 -1.32
N SER A 212 -5.36 -4.30 -1.35
CA SER A 212 -6.82 -4.36 -1.39
C SER A 212 -7.36 -5.32 -0.33
N ASN A 213 -7.00 -5.09 0.93
CA ASN A 213 -7.32 -5.99 2.06
C ASN A 213 -6.85 -7.43 1.82
N LEU A 214 -5.60 -7.61 1.37
CA LEU A 214 -4.97 -8.91 1.05
C LEU A 214 -5.62 -9.68 -0.12
N GLN A 215 -6.45 -9.04 -0.93
CA GLN A 215 -7.14 -9.65 -2.09
C GLN A 215 -6.39 -9.41 -3.41
N SER A 216 -5.47 -8.46 -3.47
CA SER A 216 -4.65 -8.19 -4.64
C SER A 216 -3.77 -9.39 -5.02
N ASN A 217 -3.57 -9.60 -6.32
CA ASN A 217 -2.62 -10.59 -6.85
C ASN A 217 -1.15 -10.27 -6.48
N ALA A 218 -0.85 -9.04 -6.08
CA ALA A 218 0.46 -8.64 -5.58
C ALA A 218 0.71 -9.06 -4.11
N THR A 219 -0.34 -9.48 -3.39
CA THR A 219 -0.25 -9.86 -1.97
C THR A 219 0.65 -11.08 -1.77
N THR A 220 1.67 -10.95 -0.92
CA THR A 220 2.62 -12.00 -0.60
C THR A 220 2.40 -12.59 0.80
N PHE A 221 3.16 -13.62 1.12
CA PHE A 221 3.21 -14.17 2.48
C PHE A 221 3.73 -13.12 3.50
N ALA A 222 4.70 -12.29 3.08
CA ALA A 222 5.27 -11.26 3.95
C ALA A 222 4.23 -10.20 4.35
N ASP A 223 3.36 -9.79 3.41
CA ASP A 223 2.28 -8.82 3.68
C ASP A 223 1.29 -9.35 4.72
N ARG A 224 0.94 -10.64 4.64
CA ARG A 224 0.04 -11.29 5.60
C ARG A 224 0.65 -11.36 7.00
N GLU A 225 1.93 -11.70 7.12
CA GLU A 225 2.61 -11.75 8.42
C GLU A 225 2.85 -10.34 8.97
N ALA A 226 3.20 -9.38 8.13
CA ALA A 226 3.33 -7.96 8.51
C ALA A 226 2.00 -7.42 9.05
N LEU A 227 0.91 -7.58 8.30
CA LEU A 227 -0.42 -7.13 8.71
C LEU A 227 -0.82 -7.72 10.07
N LYS A 228 -0.62 -9.02 10.26
CA LYS A 228 -0.93 -9.72 11.51
C LYS A 228 -0.15 -9.17 12.71
N GLU A 229 1.17 -8.99 12.58
CA GLU A 229 2.02 -8.50 13.67
C GLU A 229 1.75 -7.01 13.95
N LEU A 230 1.69 -6.18 12.91
CA LEU A 230 1.45 -4.75 13.03
C LEU A 230 0.06 -4.42 13.58
N SER A 231 -0.97 -5.19 13.23
CA SER A 231 -2.32 -5.02 13.78
C SER A 231 -2.36 -5.23 15.30
N LEU A 232 -1.58 -6.20 15.82
CA LEU A 232 -1.44 -6.41 17.26
C LEU A 232 -0.75 -5.22 17.94
N LEU A 233 0.34 -4.71 17.36
CA LEU A 233 1.07 -3.55 17.88
C LEU A 233 0.21 -2.28 17.84
N ALA A 234 -0.52 -2.07 16.74
CA ALA A 234 -1.45 -0.96 16.55
C ALA A 234 -2.75 -1.09 17.36
N ARG A 235 -3.00 -2.24 18.01
CA ARG A 235 -4.23 -2.57 18.75
C ARG A 235 -5.48 -2.54 17.88
N ILE A 236 -5.36 -2.89 16.61
CA ILE A 236 -6.47 -3.02 15.68
C ILE A 236 -7.06 -4.43 15.84
N ASN A 237 -8.33 -4.50 16.25
CA ASN A 237 -9.01 -5.79 16.47
C ASN A 237 -9.73 -6.29 15.20
N ASP A 238 -10.04 -5.39 14.28
CA ASP A 238 -10.80 -5.67 13.05
C ASP A 238 -10.20 -4.88 11.89
N THR A 239 -9.36 -5.53 11.09
CA THR A 239 -8.72 -4.94 9.92
C THR A 239 -9.71 -4.77 8.75
N ASP A 240 -10.74 -5.62 8.69
CA ASP A 240 -11.77 -5.51 7.66
C ASP A 240 -12.61 -4.24 7.89
N ALA A 241 -13.00 -3.95 9.14
CA ALA A 241 -13.69 -2.73 9.48
C ALA A 241 -12.86 -1.47 9.19
N LEU A 242 -11.54 -1.52 9.45
CA LEU A 242 -10.62 -0.43 9.09
C LEU A 242 -10.60 -0.23 7.56
N TYR A 243 -10.40 -1.30 6.80
CA TYR A 243 -10.38 -1.24 5.34
C TYR A 243 -11.70 -0.72 4.75
N GLN A 244 -12.84 -1.13 5.29
CA GLN A 244 -14.15 -0.59 4.87
C GLN A 244 -14.24 0.92 5.12
N GLY A 245 -13.76 1.41 6.27
CA GLY A 245 -13.70 2.85 6.55
C GLY A 245 -12.76 3.60 5.59
N MET A 246 -11.58 3.03 5.27
CA MET A 246 -10.65 3.56 4.28
C MET A 246 -11.30 3.65 2.90
N TYR A 247 -11.95 2.58 2.46
CA TYR A 247 -12.64 2.53 1.17
C TYR A 247 -13.79 3.55 1.11
N GLN A 248 -14.61 3.67 2.15
CA GLN A 248 -15.67 4.69 2.22
C GLN A 248 -15.09 6.11 2.17
N ALA A 249 -13.98 6.36 2.85
CA ALA A 249 -13.31 7.65 2.80
C ALA A 249 -12.76 7.95 1.39
N SER A 250 -12.17 6.96 0.71
CA SER A 250 -11.59 7.13 -0.63
C SER A 250 -12.61 7.54 -1.70
N ILE A 251 -13.87 7.19 -1.50
CA ILE A 251 -14.99 7.50 -2.40
C ILE A 251 -15.91 8.59 -1.84
N SER A 252 -15.50 9.28 -0.77
CA SER A 252 -16.21 10.45 -0.26
C SER A 252 -15.90 11.67 -1.11
N TYR A 253 -16.94 12.31 -1.59
CA TYR A 253 -16.87 13.56 -2.35
C TYR A 253 -17.46 14.73 -1.56
N ASP A 254 -17.45 14.64 -0.23
CA ASP A 254 -17.94 15.67 0.66
C ASP A 254 -17.15 16.97 0.50
N GLY A 255 -17.87 18.08 0.31
CA GLY A 255 -17.25 19.40 0.11
C GLY A 255 -16.72 19.66 -1.29
N MET A 256 -16.71 18.68 -2.20
CA MET A 256 -16.34 18.88 -3.61
C MET A 256 -17.51 19.38 -4.44
N THR A 257 -17.24 20.26 -5.39
CA THR A 257 -18.22 20.63 -6.42
C THR A 257 -18.45 19.46 -7.38
N ASP A 258 -19.54 19.49 -8.15
CA ASP A 258 -19.82 18.44 -9.13
C ASP A 258 -18.73 18.40 -10.24
N GLU A 259 -18.19 19.57 -10.62
CA GLU A 259 -17.07 19.66 -11.54
C GLU A 259 -15.78 19.07 -10.96
N ASP A 260 -15.43 19.39 -9.70
CA ASP A 260 -14.24 18.84 -9.06
C ASP A 260 -14.29 17.30 -9.00
N ILE A 261 -15.47 16.73 -8.77
CA ILE A 261 -15.68 15.29 -8.78
C ILE A 261 -15.44 14.72 -10.16
N PHE A 262 -16.06 15.31 -11.18
CA PHE A 262 -15.92 14.84 -12.57
C PHE A 262 -14.46 14.87 -13.04
N PHE A 263 -13.70 15.90 -12.66
CA PHE A 263 -12.30 16.06 -13.04
C PHE A 263 -11.30 15.35 -12.11
N SER A 264 -11.72 14.72 -11.01
CA SER A 264 -10.82 14.07 -10.04
C SER A 264 -10.00 12.91 -10.65
N ASP A 265 -10.58 12.12 -11.54
CA ASP A 265 -9.86 11.13 -12.38
C ASP A 265 -10.35 11.26 -13.84
N TYR A 266 -9.98 12.36 -14.47
CA TYR A 266 -10.38 12.69 -15.82
C TYR A 266 -9.25 12.43 -16.83
N LYS A 267 -9.60 11.88 -17.99
CA LYS A 267 -8.67 11.68 -19.10
C LYS A 267 -9.28 12.04 -20.44
N GLU A 268 -8.47 12.67 -21.30
CA GLU A 268 -8.83 13.10 -22.64
C GLU A 268 -8.29 12.14 -23.70
N TYR A 269 -9.04 11.98 -24.75
CA TYR A 269 -8.72 11.11 -25.88
C TYR A 269 -9.11 11.81 -27.20
N GLU A 270 -8.42 11.43 -28.29
CA GLU A 270 -8.76 11.85 -29.65
C GLU A 270 -8.77 10.63 -30.56
N ARG A 271 -9.91 10.31 -31.15
CA ARG A 271 -10.11 9.16 -32.06
C ARG A 271 -11.09 9.52 -33.17
N GLY A 272 -10.85 9.03 -34.40
CA GLY A 272 -11.74 9.30 -35.54
C GLY A 272 -11.90 10.80 -35.87
N GLY A 273 -10.98 11.67 -35.43
CA GLY A 273 -11.08 13.13 -35.57
C GLY A 273 -12.00 13.78 -34.56
N LYS A 274 -12.45 13.07 -33.54
CA LYS A 274 -13.25 13.55 -32.43
C LYS A 274 -12.49 13.53 -31.12
N LYS A 275 -12.68 14.55 -30.30
CA LYS A 275 -12.14 14.67 -28.96
C LYS A 275 -13.17 14.26 -27.92
N PHE A 276 -12.80 13.42 -26.99
CA PHE A 276 -13.70 13.05 -25.91
C PHE A 276 -12.97 12.91 -24.56
N GLY A 277 -13.72 13.19 -23.49
CA GLY A 277 -13.25 13.11 -22.12
C GLY A 277 -13.99 12.05 -21.32
N ILE A 278 -13.28 11.39 -20.38
CA ILE A 278 -13.89 10.43 -19.45
C ILE A 278 -13.44 10.77 -18.04
N GLY A 279 -14.42 11.15 -17.18
CA GLY A 279 -14.24 11.25 -15.73
C GLY A 279 -14.67 9.94 -15.08
N CYS A 280 -13.81 9.38 -14.20
CA CYS A 280 -14.13 8.16 -13.44
C CYS A 280 -14.30 8.50 -11.96
N VAL A 281 -15.39 8.01 -11.40
CA VAL A 281 -15.70 8.16 -9.97
C VAL A 281 -16.20 6.82 -9.41
N ASN A 282 -16.05 6.60 -8.12
CA ASN A 282 -16.46 5.38 -7.47
C ASN A 282 -17.62 5.65 -6.51
N ALA A 283 -18.53 4.69 -6.41
CA ALA A 283 -19.61 4.70 -5.44
C ALA A 283 -19.50 3.47 -4.52
N TYR A 284 -19.94 3.62 -3.27
CA TYR A 284 -19.97 2.51 -2.34
C TYR A 284 -21.12 1.53 -2.63
N ASP A 285 -22.28 2.07 -2.99
CA ASP A 285 -23.50 1.31 -3.25
C ASP A 285 -24.33 1.96 -4.38
N GLU A 286 -25.45 1.35 -4.71
CA GLU A 286 -26.35 1.86 -5.76
C GLU A 286 -26.98 3.22 -5.38
N ALA A 287 -27.21 3.49 -4.10
CA ALA A 287 -27.71 4.78 -3.64
C ALA A 287 -26.68 5.90 -3.85
N GLY A 288 -25.40 5.64 -3.49
CA GLY A 288 -24.29 6.54 -3.78
C GLY A 288 -24.06 6.73 -5.28
N ALA A 289 -24.16 5.66 -6.07
CA ALA A 289 -24.09 5.75 -7.53
C ALA A 289 -25.20 6.62 -8.12
N GLY A 290 -26.45 6.46 -7.64
CA GLY A 290 -27.59 7.31 -8.07
C GLY A 290 -27.36 8.80 -7.77
N ASN A 291 -26.81 9.12 -6.60
CA ASN A 291 -26.42 10.50 -6.25
C ASN A 291 -25.35 11.04 -7.20
N LEU A 292 -24.32 10.24 -7.51
CA LEU A 292 -23.27 10.63 -8.44
C LEU A 292 -23.78 10.78 -9.88
N VAL A 293 -24.73 9.94 -10.33
CA VAL A 293 -25.40 10.12 -11.63
C VAL A 293 -26.10 11.48 -11.70
N GLU A 294 -26.82 11.88 -10.65
CA GLU A 294 -27.45 13.21 -10.57
C GLU A 294 -26.40 14.33 -10.64
N ARG A 295 -25.33 14.24 -9.86
CA ARG A 295 -24.24 15.22 -9.85
C ARG A 295 -23.52 15.33 -11.19
N MET A 296 -23.23 14.22 -11.87
CA MET A 296 -22.63 14.22 -13.20
C MET A 296 -23.59 14.79 -14.25
N THR A 297 -24.90 14.54 -14.12
CA THR A 297 -25.91 15.16 -14.97
C THR A 297 -25.93 16.68 -14.81
N ASN A 298 -25.70 17.21 -13.60
CA ASN A 298 -25.57 18.66 -13.37
C ASN A 298 -24.35 19.24 -14.09
N VAL A 299 -23.18 18.54 -14.07
CA VAL A 299 -21.98 18.94 -14.84
C VAL A 299 -22.29 19.03 -16.34
N PHE A 300 -23.14 18.15 -16.83
CA PHE A 300 -23.53 18.05 -18.24
C PHE A 300 -24.82 18.83 -18.58
N SER A 301 -25.26 19.74 -17.72
CA SER A 301 -26.49 20.53 -17.92
C SER A 301 -26.41 21.55 -19.06
N SER A 302 -25.22 21.86 -19.58
CA SER A 302 -25.02 22.62 -20.82
C SER A 302 -24.92 21.68 -22.02
N ASP A 303 -25.41 22.13 -23.20
CA ASP A 303 -25.28 21.34 -24.44
C ASP A 303 -23.82 21.14 -24.89
N ASP A 304 -22.88 21.88 -24.31
CA ASP A 304 -21.45 21.77 -24.59
C ASP A 304 -20.79 20.77 -23.64
N ALA A 305 -19.99 19.87 -24.18
CA ALA A 305 -19.18 18.97 -23.36
C ALA A 305 -18.07 19.74 -22.61
N PRO A 306 -17.76 19.36 -21.35
CA PRO A 306 -16.71 20.01 -20.58
C PRO A 306 -15.36 20.07 -21.32
N ASN A 307 -14.54 21.09 -21.03
CA ASN A 307 -13.21 21.32 -21.60
C ASN A 307 -13.16 21.42 -23.14
N GLY A 308 -14.25 21.81 -23.80
CA GLY A 308 -14.30 21.95 -25.25
C GLY A 308 -14.15 20.62 -26.01
N MET A 309 -14.53 19.52 -25.38
CA MET A 309 -14.63 18.19 -26.01
C MET A 309 -15.85 18.12 -26.93
N ASP A 310 -15.80 17.29 -27.98
CA ASP A 310 -16.96 16.97 -28.79
C ASP A 310 -18.00 16.18 -27.96
N MET A 311 -17.53 15.38 -27.02
CA MET A 311 -18.35 14.60 -26.09
C MET A 311 -17.60 14.28 -24.82
N SER A 312 -18.32 14.05 -23.71
CA SER A 312 -17.75 13.58 -22.45
C SER A 312 -18.61 12.50 -21.84
N PHE A 313 -17.99 11.68 -21.02
CA PHE A 313 -18.63 10.54 -20.34
C PHE A 313 -18.23 10.55 -18.88
N ALA A 314 -19.19 10.39 -17.98
CA ALA A 314 -18.89 10.06 -16.59
C ALA A 314 -19.07 8.55 -16.39
N GLN A 315 -18.04 7.90 -15.90
CA GLN A 315 -18.04 6.50 -15.51
C GLN A 315 -18.12 6.42 -13.99
N ILE A 316 -19.24 5.91 -13.46
CA ILE A 316 -19.46 5.70 -12.03
C ILE A 316 -19.40 4.21 -11.77
N SER A 317 -18.48 3.76 -10.90
CA SER A 317 -18.23 2.33 -10.66
C SER A 317 -18.50 1.95 -9.22
N ILE A 318 -19.17 0.81 -9.02
CA ILE A 318 -19.27 0.08 -7.76
C ILE A 318 -18.46 -1.20 -7.95
N MET A 319 -17.36 -1.36 -7.19
CA MET A 319 -16.46 -2.51 -7.33
C MET A 319 -15.96 -2.95 -5.97
N HIS A 320 -16.80 -3.60 -5.16
CA HIS A 320 -16.42 -4.17 -3.88
C HIS A 320 -17.37 -5.33 -3.50
N ASP A 321 -16.94 -6.20 -2.61
CA ASP A 321 -17.73 -7.30 -2.02
C ASP A 321 -18.45 -8.19 -3.06
N GLY A 322 -17.82 -8.38 -4.24
CA GLY A 322 -18.38 -9.17 -5.33
C GLY A 322 -19.41 -8.41 -6.18
N ILE A 323 -19.67 -7.13 -5.88
CA ILE A 323 -20.48 -6.23 -6.71
C ILE A 323 -19.56 -5.60 -7.75
N SER A 324 -19.98 -5.64 -9.01
CA SER A 324 -19.31 -4.99 -10.13
C SER A 324 -20.36 -4.40 -11.06
N ILE A 325 -20.60 -3.09 -10.91
CA ILE A 325 -21.58 -2.33 -11.68
C ILE A 325 -20.94 -1.05 -12.19
N THR A 326 -21.26 -0.65 -13.41
CA THR A 326 -20.87 0.65 -13.97
C THR A 326 -22.09 1.39 -14.50
N TYR A 327 -22.19 2.67 -14.14
CA TYR A 327 -23.12 3.63 -14.76
C TYR A 327 -22.33 4.56 -15.67
N LEU A 328 -22.81 4.76 -16.90
CA LEU A 328 -22.22 5.70 -17.85
C LEU A 328 -23.22 6.82 -18.11
N VAL A 329 -22.80 8.06 -17.82
CA VAL A 329 -23.60 9.26 -18.07
C VAL A 329 -22.99 10.01 -19.25
N PRO A 330 -23.74 10.17 -20.37
CA PRO A 330 -23.26 10.93 -21.53
C PRO A 330 -23.50 12.45 -21.34
N SER A 331 -22.58 13.29 -21.84
CA SER A 331 -22.67 14.73 -21.71
C SER A 331 -23.66 15.38 -22.68
N ASN A 332 -23.92 14.76 -23.83
CA ASN A 332 -24.76 15.29 -24.89
C ASN A 332 -25.33 14.17 -25.76
N LYS A 333 -26.13 14.54 -26.74
CA LYS A 333 -26.77 13.60 -27.64
C LYS A 333 -25.75 12.75 -28.43
N ALA A 334 -24.65 13.34 -28.89
CA ALA A 334 -23.62 12.58 -29.62
C ALA A 334 -22.95 11.52 -28.73
N ALA A 335 -22.66 11.86 -27.47
CA ALA A 335 -22.14 10.93 -26.49
C ALA A 335 -23.14 9.78 -26.21
N ALA A 336 -24.44 10.11 -26.10
CA ALA A 336 -25.49 9.11 -25.89
C ALA A 336 -25.61 8.14 -27.08
N GLU A 337 -25.57 8.67 -28.32
CA GLU A 337 -25.58 7.83 -29.53
C GLU A 337 -24.39 6.87 -29.61
N VAL A 338 -23.20 7.31 -29.15
CA VAL A 338 -21.99 6.48 -29.07
C VAL A 338 -22.18 5.39 -28.02
N LEU A 339 -22.70 5.70 -26.83
CA LEU A 339 -22.94 4.69 -25.78
C LEU A 339 -24.02 3.68 -26.21
N GLU A 340 -25.09 4.14 -26.85
CA GLU A 340 -26.14 3.25 -27.38
C GLU A 340 -25.58 2.29 -28.43
N ALA A 341 -24.73 2.80 -29.36
CA ALA A 341 -24.11 1.94 -30.37
C ALA A 341 -23.11 0.96 -29.78
N ALA A 342 -22.42 1.32 -28.70
CA ALA A 342 -21.40 0.49 -28.07
C ALA A 342 -21.95 -0.53 -27.08
N PHE A 343 -23.03 -0.21 -26.37
CA PHE A 343 -23.50 -0.97 -25.21
C PHE A 343 -25.04 -1.17 -25.14
N GLY A 344 -25.81 -0.66 -26.11
CA GLY A 344 -27.26 -0.66 -26.04
C GLY A 344 -27.87 -2.05 -25.82
N ASP A 345 -27.26 -3.08 -26.37
CA ASP A 345 -27.73 -4.48 -26.21
C ASP A 345 -27.34 -5.08 -24.82
N ASP A 346 -26.29 -4.54 -24.18
CA ASP A 346 -25.71 -5.08 -22.94
C ASP A 346 -26.03 -4.20 -21.70
N ALA A 347 -26.50 -2.98 -21.90
CA ALA A 347 -26.77 -2.02 -20.84
C ALA A 347 -28.28 -1.83 -20.61
N VAL A 348 -28.67 -1.47 -19.37
CA VAL A 348 -29.98 -0.99 -19.05
C VAL A 348 -29.97 0.54 -19.05
N TYR A 349 -30.68 1.17 -19.99
CA TYR A 349 -30.81 2.63 -20.06
C TYR A 349 -32.06 3.09 -19.30
N ASP A 350 -31.88 4.02 -18.34
CA ASP A 350 -32.96 4.55 -17.49
C ASP A 350 -33.48 5.94 -17.93
N GLY A 351 -33.03 6.45 -19.06
CA GLY A 351 -33.32 7.79 -19.56
C GLY A 351 -32.23 8.81 -19.28
N VAL A 352 -31.27 8.51 -18.42
CA VAL A 352 -30.14 9.36 -18.00
C VAL A 352 -28.82 8.64 -18.12
N SER A 353 -28.73 7.41 -17.63
CA SER A 353 -27.50 6.63 -17.56
C SER A 353 -27.67 5.22 -18.14
N TYR A 354 -26.54 4.66 -18.58
CA TYR A 354 -26.42 3.27 -19.02
C TYR A 354 -25.83 2.43 -17.89
N ARG A 355 -26.59 1.49 -17.34
CA ARG A 355 -26.14 0.58 -16.28
C ARG A 355 -25.63 -0.72 -16.89
N LEU A 356 -24.39 -1.08 -16.61
CA LEU A 356 -23.72 -2.30 -17.05
C LEU A 356 -23.40 -3.21 -15.86
N GLU A 357 -23.71 -4.50 -16.00
CA GLU A 357 -23.35 -5.54 -15.04
C GLU A 357 -22.93 -6.81 -15.80
N PRO A 358 -21.68 -7.32 -15.63
CA PRO A 358 -20.66 -6.77 -14.75
C PRO A 358 -20.14 -5.40 -15.20
N GLY A 359 -19.60 -4.64 -14.24
CA GLY A 359 -18.99 -3.32 -14.48
C GLY A 359 -17.77 -3.42 -15.41
N ILE A 360 -17.45 -2.31 -16.04
CA ILE A 360 -16.43 -2.23 -17.08
C ILE A 360 -15.25 -1.33 -16.69
N SER A 361 -14.06 -1.63 -17.22
CA SER A 361 -12.85 -0.83 -17.08
C SER A 361 -12.80 0.28 -18.14
N ARG A 362 -12.48 1.52 -17.73
CA ARG A 362 -12.23 2.64 -18.67
C ARG A 362 -11.23 2.26 -19.75
N LYS A 363 -10.05 1.76 -19.37
CA LYS A 363 -8.93 1.51 -20.28
C LYS A 363 -9.13 0.28 -21.18
N GLN A 364 -9.72 -0.80 -20.61
CA GLN A 364 -9.78 -2.09 -21.30
C GLN A 364 -11.07 -2.28 -22.10
N VAL A 365 -12.14 -1.58 -21.73
CA VAL A 365 -13.46 -1.77 -22.34
C VAL A 365 -14.04 -0.46 -22.88
N LEU A 366 -14.23 0.57 -22.05
CA LEU A 366 -14.93 1.78 -22.45
C LEU A 366 -14.23 2.54 -23.59
N VAL A 367 -12.92 2.83 -23.43
CA VAL A 367 -12.14 3.55 -24.46
C VAL A 367 -12.05 2.77 -25.77
N PRO A 368 -11.77 1.46 -25.79
CA PRO A 368 -11.82 0.67 -27.02
C PRO A 368 -13.18 0.67 -27.71
N ALA A 369 -14.28 0.50 -26.96
CA ALA A 369 -15.63 0.50 -27.54
C ALA A 369 -16.00 1.85 -28.16
N ILE A 370 -15.75 2.97 -27.47
CA ILE A 370 -15.95 4.30 -28.03
C ILE A 370 -15.08 4.50 -29.29
N THR A 371 -13.82 4.05 -29.25
CA THR A 371 -12.89 4.16 -30.39
C THR A 371 -13.43 3.43 -31.62
N GLU A 372 -13.90 2.20 -31.46
CA GLU A 372 -14.46 1.39 -32.55
C GLU A 372 -15.64 2.10 -33.23
N ILE A 373 -16.55 2.67 -32.44
CA ILE A 373 -17.69 3.43 -32.96
C ILE A 373 -17.21 4.67 -33.72
N LEU A 374 -16.31 5.48 -33.14
CA LEU A 374 -15.85 6.72 -33.75
C LEU A 374 -15.02 6.51 -35.03
N GLU A 375 -14.30 5.39 -35.12
CA GLU A 375 -13.53 5.06 -36.32
C GLU A 375 -14.38 4.41 -37.43
N ALA A 376 -15.52 3.81 -37.07
CA ALA A 376 -16.49 3.24 -38.02
C ALA A 376 -17.37 4.31 -38.69
N TYR A 377 -17.51 5.50 -38.10
CA TYR A 377 -18.25 6.61 -38.74
C TYR A 377 -17.47 7.15 -39.93
N PRO A 378 -18.10 7.29 -41.11
CA PRO A 378 -17.42 7.87 -42.27
C PRO A 378 -17.01 9.31 -41.94
N LYS A 379 -15.76 9.64 -42.27
CA LYS A 379 -15.25 11.02 -42.22
C LYS A 379 -16.06 11.82 -43.22
N GLU A 380 -16.93 12.73 -42.74
CA GLU A 380 -17.51 13.76 -43.61
C GLU A 380 -16.48 14.82 -44.03
#